data_b0390d2c7ea2b4db185e2d136c4ea654
#
_entry.id   b0390d2c7ea2b4db185e2d136c4ea654
#
_cell.length_a   1.000
_cell.length_b   1.000
_cell.length_c   1.000
_cell.angle_alpha   90.00
_cell.angle_beta   90.00
_cell.angle_gamma   90.00
#
_symmetry.space_group_name_H-M   'P 1'
#
loop_
_entity.id
_entity.type
_entity.pdbx_description
1 polymer ?
#
loop_
_entity_poly.entity_id
_entity_poly.type
_entity_poly.pdbx_seq_one_letter_code
_entity_poly.pdbx_strand_id
1 'polypeptide(L)'
;MVNQFYKKTGILTNYLAREFLFSEVGDKCPTIAYCTETFHVSRGTIQDAMAILENSGCITTEKMRKRGTILTGLDKEKLFQMSGIDTITGTMPLPLTLELQGLASGVCMSMESSPVPFAFAFVQGSSKRVRLLVRMAYDFTIVSRSTAKRLLPENPELEIIAALPDTIYSKKYTLYVSEAKGGKLRDGLVIASDPLCTDQTSLLHAMTKDFSIRHIDAPYSTQKALLLEGGCDAILQQEYPEMESSPVYRSVPVPEELYDYSDLTTPVILGNKNNHGIDRLLGHFLDAAKISNIQSAILDKKMRPRFY
;
A
#
# COMPACT_ATOMS: atom_id res chain seq x y z
N MET A 1 5.22 0.31 20.19
CA MET A 1 5.64 -0.14 21.55
C MET A 1 6.96 -0.93 21.58
N VAL A 2 7.56 -1.27 20.43
CA VAL A 2 8.84 -2.03 20.36
C VAL A 2 10.06 -1.15 20.65
N ASN A 3 9.97 0.17 20.43
CA ASN A 3 11.12 1.10 20.57
C ASN A 3 11.60 1.39 22.00
N GLN A 4 10.93 0.92 23.03
CA GLN A 4 11.31 1.22 24.43
C GLN A 4 12.55 0.44 24.93
N PHE A 5 12.91 -0.66 24.23
CA PHE A 5 14.04 -1.51 24.63
C PHE A 5 15.33 -1.23 23.84
N TYR A 6 15.27 -0.46 22.75
CA TYR A 6 16.46 -0.11 21.96
C TYR A 6 17.04 1.24 22.42
N LYS A 7 18.37 1.31 22.53
CA LYS A 7 19.04 2.59 22.76
C LYS A 7 18.77 3.53 21.59
N LYS A 8 18.43 4.80 21.87
CA LYS A 8 18.17 5.83 20.84
C LYS A 8 19.28 5.92 19.79
N THR A 9 20.54 5.71 20.19
CA THR A 9 21.70 5.68 19.30
C THR A 9 21.57 4.57 18.25
N GLY A 10 21.18 3.34 18.63
CA GLY A 10 21.03 2.23 17.68
C GLY A 10 19.92 2.49 16.64
N ILE A 11 18.78 3.01 17.09
CA ILE A 11 17.68 3.39 16.19
C ILE A 11 18.15 4.44 15.19
N LEU A 12 18.86 5.47 15.66
CA LEU A 12 19.38 6.53 14.80
C LEU A 12 20.47 6.01 13.85
N THR A 13 21.33 5.08 14.30
CA THR A 13 22.32 4.44 13.43
C THR A 13 21.65 3.70 12.26
N ASN A 14 20.60 2.94 12.54
CA ASN A 14 19.83 2.25 11.49
C ASN A 14 19.22 3.25 10.50
N TYR A 15 18.64 4.35 10.97
CA TYR A 15 18.08 5.38 10.10
C TYR A 15 19.13 6.07 9.24
N LEU A 16 20.27 6.45 9.82
CA LEU A 16 21.36 7.05 9.06
C LEU A 16 21.94 6.06 8.04
N ALA A 17 22.05 4.78 8.39
CA ALA A 17 22.47 3.75 7.43
C ALA A 17 21.51 3.67 6.22
N ARG A 18 20.20 3.73 6.45
CA ARG A 18 19.18 3.78 5.37
C ARG A 18 19.32 5.02 4.51
N GLU A 19 19.54 6.19 5.10
CA GLU A 19 19.79 7.44 4.37
C GLU A 19 21.02 7.31 3.46
N PHE A 20 22.12 6.78 3.99
CA PHE A 20 23.37 6.64 3.24
C PHE A 20 23.35 5.55 2.17
N LEU A 21 22.43 4.59 2.22
CA LEU A 21 22.26 3.60 1.13
C LEU A 21 22.00 4.24 -0.24
N PHE A 22 21.35 5.40 -0.26
CA PHE A 22 20.98 6.16 -1.47
C PHE A 22 21.85 7.38 -1.72
N SER A 23 22.89 7.57 -0.89
CA SER A 23 23.87 8.64 -1.06
C SER A 23 25.01 8.19 -1.97
N GLU A 24 25.75 9.18 -2.48
CA GLU A 24 26.97 8.99 -3.27
C GLU A 24 28.16 9.69 -2.63
N VAL A 25 29.37 9.28 -3.01
CA VAL A 25 30.60 9.99 -2.60
C VAL A 25 30.53 11.41 -3.11
N GLY A 26 30.72 12.38 -2.22
CA GLY A 26 30.59 13.82 -2.49
C GLY A 26 29.31 14.43 -1.93
N ASP A 27 28.33 13.63 -1.52
CA ASP A 27 27.12 14.12 -0.90
C ASP A 27 27.36 14.67 0.50
N LYS A 28 26.50 15.61 0.92
CA LYS A 28 26.52 16.16 2.28
C LYS A 28 25.86 15.20 3.24
N CYS A 29 26.54 14.95 4.37
CA CYS A 29 25.90 14.25 5.47
C CYS A 29 24.73 15.07 6.05
N PRO A 30 23.70 14.42 6.60
CA PRO A 30 22.63 15.06 7.34
C PRO A 30 23.18 15.97 8.43
N THR A 31 22.63 17.19 8.56
CA THR A 31 23.08 18.13 9.59
C THR A 31 22.60 17.70 10.98
N ILE A 32 23.34 18.13 12.02
CA ILE A 32 22.93 17.88 13.42
C ILE A 32 21.55 18.50 13.67
N ALA A 33 21.28 19.71 13.13
CA ALA A 33 19.98 20.36 13.27
C ALA A 33 18.85 19.51 12.68
N TYR A 34 19.02 19.04 11.44
CA TYR A 34 18.07 18.14 10.77
C TYR A 34 17.83 16.88 11.59
N CYS A 35 18.88 16.19 12.03
CA CYS A 35 18.73 14.97 12.83
C CYS A 35 18.07 15.23 14.18
N THR A 36 18.37 16.35 14.84
CA THR A 36 17.74 16.70 16.12
C THR A 36 16.24 16.95 15.95
N GLU A 37 15.86 17.67 14.91
CA GLU A 37 14.48 18.01 14.62
C GLU A 37 13.67 16.78 14.17
N THR A 38 14.26 15.97 13.27
CA THR A 38 13.57 14.79 12.71
C THR A 38 13.44 13.64 13.71
N PHE A 39 14.49 13.37 14.49
CA PHE A 39 14.55 12.18 15.37
C PHE A 39 14.38 12.50 16.85
N HIS A 40 14.24 13.76 17.22
CA HIS A 40 14.09 14.23 18.60
C HIS A 40 15.18 13.67 19.54
N VAL A 41 16.44 13.72 19.10
CA VAL A 41 17.62 13.20 19.81
C VAL A 41 18.64 14.30 20.09
N SER A 42 19.52 14.04 21.06
CA SER A 42 20.59 14.97 21.41
C SER A 42 21.73 14.98 20.37
N ARG A 43 22.49 16.06 20.33
CA ARG A 43 23.72 16.17 19.52
C ARG A 43 24.71 15.02 19.78
N GLY A 44 24.88 14.62 21.05
CA GLY A 44 25.77 13.51 21.42
C GLY A 44 25.32 12.19 20.81
N THR A 45 24.00 11.90 20.85
CA THR A 45 23.42 10.71 20.23
C THR A 45 23.68 10.66 18.72
N ILE A 46 23.63 11.82 18.04
CA ILE A 46 23.89 11.92 16.59
C ILE A 46 25.37 11.63 16.29
N GLN A 47 26.28 12.22 17.10
CA GLN A 47 27.72 12.00 16.96
C GLN A 47 28.08 10.54 17.20
N ASP A 48 27.49 9.90 18.20
CA ASP A 48 27.71 8.48 18.50
C ASP A 48 27.22 7.59 17.36
N ALA A 49 26.05 7.87 16.80
CA ALA A 49 25.51 7.11 15.66
C ALA A 49 26.39 7.24 14.42
N MET A 50 26.87 8.45 14.11
CA MET A 50 27.81 8.67 13.00
C MET A 50 29.15 7.94 13.24
N ALA A 51 29.68 8.01 14.45
CA ALA A 51 30.93 7.32 14.84
C ALA A 51 30.79 5.79 14.70
N ILE A 52 29.62 5.22 15.02
CA ILE A 52 29.35 3.78 14.83
C ILE A 52 29.46 3.42 13.35
N LEU A 53 28.84 4.19 12.45
CA LEU A 53 28.90 3.93 11.01
C LEU A 53 30.31 4.11 10.43
N GLU A 54 31.06 5.10 10.90
CA GLU A 54 32.47 5.30 10.52
C GLU A 54 33.36 4.16 11.03
N ASN A 55 33.26 3.80 12.31
CA ASN A 55 34.06 2.73 12.92
C ASN A 55 33.75 1.35 12.35
N SER A 56 32.52 1.12 11.90
CA SER A 56 32.12 -0.12 11.20
C SER A 56 32.60 -0.14 9.74
N GLY A 57 33.19 0.94 9.26
CA GLY A 57 33.61 1.07 7.86
C GLY A 57 32.46 1.15 6.87
N CYS A 58 31.27 1.55 7.32
CA CYS A 58 30.11 1.78 6.47
C CYS A 58 30.26 3.03 5.63
N ILE A 59 30.82 4.09 6.25
CA ILE A 59 31.06 5.40 5.63
C ILE A 59 32.45 5.92 6.01
N THR A 60 32.97 6.81 5.19
CA THR A 60 34.04 7.72 5.57
C THR A 60 33.60 9.14 5.29
N THR A 61 33.97 10.08 6.16
CA THR A 61 33.54 11.47 6.04
C THR A 61 34.70 12.44 6.21
N GLU A 62 34.55 13.63 5.60
CA GLU A 62 35.51 14.75 5.78
C GLU A 62 34.77 16.04 6.10
N LYS A 63 35.28 16.81 7.10
CA LYS A 63 34.75 18.13 7.45
C LYS A 63 35.32 19.19 6.57
N MET A 64 34.48 19.81 5.71
CA MET A 64 34.87 20.91 4.85
C MET A 64 34.39 22.26 5.39
N ARG A 65 35.35 23.23 5.51
CA ARG A 65 35.16 24.51 6.21
C ARG A 65 33.93 25.34 5.79
N LYS A 66 33.43 25.18 4.55
CA LYS A 66 32.25 25.90 4.02
C LYS A 66 31.11 24.98 3.54
N ARG A 67 31.34 23.68 3.48
CA ARG A 67 30.38 22.72 2.88
C ARG A 67 29.75 21.79 3.91
N GLY A 68 30.22 21.79 5.18
CA GLY A 68 29.79 20.86 6.20
C GLY A 68 30.56 19.53 6.14
N THR A 69 29.97 18.45 6.58
CA THR A 69 30.54 17.10 6.51
C THR A 69 30.13 16.45 5.19
N ILE A 70 31.09 15.92 4.44
CA ILE A 70 30.91 15.32 3.11
C ILE A 70 31.27 13.86 3.21
N LEU A 71 30.53 13.00 2.52
CA LEU A 71 30.85 11.58 2.34
C LEU A 71 32.04 11.45 1.39
N THR A 72 33.09 10.75 1.84
CA THR A 72 34.28 10.43 1.03
C THR A 72 34.38 8.97 0.66
N GLY A 73 33.57 8.11 1.30
CA GLY A 73 33.46 6.69 0.96
C GLY A 73 32.19 6.09 1.52
N LEU A 74 31.69 5.06 0.85
CA LEU A 74 30.48 4.32 1.17
C LEU A 74 30.68 2.83 0.90
N ASP A 75 30.32 1.99 1.86
CA ASP A 75 30.19 0.54 1.71
C ASP A 75 28.70 0.19 1.82
N LYS A 76 28.04 0.02 0.66
CA LYS A 76 26.58 -0.20 0.60
C LYS A 76 26.17 -1.53 1.23
N GLU A 77 27.01 -2.56 1.18
CA GLU A 77 26.70 -3.85 1.80
C GLU A 77 26.70 -3.74 3.33
N LYS A 78 27.69 -3.09 3.91
CA LYS A 78 27.73 -2.84 5.36
C LYS A 78 26.62 -1.88 5.81
N LEU A 79 26.34 -0.83 5.02
CA LEU A 79 25.21 0.07 5.29
C LEU A 79 23.90 -0.69 5.32
N PHE A 80 23.72 -1.63 4.39
CA PHE A 80 22.53 -2.49 4.38
C PHE A 80 22.44 -3.33 5.66
N GLN A 81 23.52 -4.00 6.07
CA GLN A 81 23.58 -4.77 7.34
C GLN A 81 23.27 -3.91 8.57
N MET A 82 23.67 -2.63 8.55
CA MET A 82 23.43 -1.68 9.64
C MET A 82 22.07 -0.97 9.54
N SER A 83 21.34 -1.16 8.46
CA SER A 83 20.05 -0.49 8.24
C SER A 83 18.91 -1.00 9.13
N GLY A 84 19.09 -2.19 9.70
CA GLY A 84 18.04 -2.87 10.47
C GLY A 84 16.84 -3.28 9.61
N ILE A 85 17.01 -3.39 8.28
CA ILE A 85 15.99 -3.88 7.35
C ILE A 85 16.37 -5.30 6.97
N ASP A 86 15.70 -6.28 7.58
CA ASP A 86 15.90 -7.70 7.23
C ASP A 86 15.06 -8.10 6.02
N THR A 87 13.86 -7.58 5.91
CA THR A 87 12.90 -7.87 4.84
C THR A 87 11.99 -6.68 4.64
N ILE A 88 11.74 -6.28 3.39
CA ILE A 88 10.67 -5.32 3.06
C ILE A 88 9.37 -6.09 2.98
N THR A 89 8.36 -5.63 3.70
CA THR A 89 7.05 -6.27 3.76
C THR A 89 5.95 -5.37 3.19
N GLY A 90 5.22 -5.87 2.20
CA GLY A 90 4.09 -5.16 1.62
C GLY A 90 2.76 -5.89 1.79
N THR A 91 1.65 -5.15 1.69
CA THR A 91 0.32 -5.75 1.65
C THR A 91 -0.54 -5.19 0.52
N MET A 92 -1.43 -6.04 0.00
CA MET A 92 -2.50 -5.67 -0.93
C MET A 92 -3.73 -6.56 -0.74
N PRO A 93 -4.85 -6.33 -1.45
CA PRO A 93 -5.99 -7.26 -1.44
C PRO A 93 -5.61 -8.65 -1.93
N LEU A 94 -6.47 -9.65 -1.64
CA LEU A 94 -6.35 -10.97 -2.27
C LEU A 94 -6.42 -10.80 -3.81
N PRO A 95 -5.52 -11.44 -4.56
CA PRO A 95 -5.44 -11.32 -6.02
C PRO A 95 -6.50 -12.19 -6.71
N LEU A 96 -7.78 -11.87 -6.48
CA LEU A 96 -8.94 -12.62 -7.01
C LEU A 96 -9.26 -12.28 -8.47
N THR A 97 -8.75 -11.15 -8.98
CA THR A 97 -8.95 -10.70 -10.36
C THR A 97 -7.63 -10.66 -11.12
N LEU A 98 -7.67 -10.71 -12.44
CA LEU A 98 -6.46 -10.62 -13.28
C LEU A 98 -5.73 -9.28 -13.07
N GLU A 99 -6.46 -8.20 -12.83
CA GLU A 99 -5.90 -6.89 -12.53
C GLU A 99 -5.04 -6.93 -11.27
N LEU A 100 -5.57 -7.49 -10.17
CA LEU A 100 -4.83 -7.63 -8.91
C LEU A 100 -3.69 -8.65 -9.02
N GLN A 101 -3.87 -9.74 -9.79
CA GLN A 101 -2.78 -10.69 -10.06
C GLN A 101 -1.65 -10.03 -10.86
N GLY A 102 -2.01 -9.22 -11.85
CA GLY A 102 -1.05 -8.46 -12.65
C GLY A 102 -0.30 -7.42 -11.81
N LEU A 103 -1.03 -6.67 -10.98
CA LEU A 103 -0.43 -5.69 -10.07
C LEU A 103 0.52 -6.36 -9.06
N ALA A 104 0.10 -7.46 -8.43
CA ALA A 104 0.94 -8.24 -7.51
C ALA A 104 2.22 -8.73 -8.20
N SER A 105 2.09 -9.29 -9.41
CA SER A 105 3.23 -9.77 -10.21
C SER A 105 4.19 -8.64 -10.56
N GLY A 106 3.66 -7.49 -10.98
CA GLY A 106 4.46 -6.32 -11.30
C GLY A 106 5.28 -5.83 -10.11
N VAL A 107 4.67 -5.74 -8.94
CA VAL A 107 5.34 -5.34 -7.70
C VAL A 107 6.41 -6.37 -7.30
N CYS A 108 6.08 -7.66 -7.25
CA CYS A 108 7.04 -8.71 -6.90
C CYS A 108 8.24 -8.71 -7.85
N MET A 109 8.00 -8.68 -9.17
CA MET A 109 9.07 -8.69 -10.17
C MET A 109 9.87 -7.38 -10.21
N SER A 110 9.27 -6.26 -9.81
CA SER A 110 9.99 -5.00 -9.65
C SER A 110 10.99 -5.10 -8.50
N MET A 111 10.60 -5.73 -7.40
CA MET A 111 11.44 -5.91 -6.20
C MET A 111 12.53 -6.98 -6.35
N GLU A 112 12.52 -7.83 -7.38
CA GLU A 112 13.57 -8.85 -7.61
C GLU A 112 14.99 -8.27 -7.74
N SER A 113 15.13 -7.01 -8.14
CA SER A 113 16.42 -6.32 -8.22
C SER A 113 16.89 -5.73 -6.89
N SER A 114 16.05 -5.77 -5.87
CA SER A 114 16.40 -5.28 -4.53
C SER A 114 17.38 -6.24 -3.86
N PRO A 115 18.46 -5.74 -3.24
CA PRO A 115 19.32 -6.54 -2.38
C PRO A 115 18.62 -6.96 -1.08
N VAL A 116 17.47 -6.33 -0.77
CA VAL A 116 16.67 -6.60 0.43
C VAL A 116 15.63 -7.67 0.08
N PRO A 117 15.53 -8.76 0.87
CA PRO A 117 14.44 -9.71 0.73
C PRO A 117 13.08 -9.01 0.76
N PHE A 118 12.17 -9.47 -0.06
CA PHE A 118 10.83 -8.92 -0.17
C PHE A 118 9.76 -9.97 0.14
N ALA A 119 8.79 -9.63 0.97
CA ALA A 119 7.64 -10.46 1.26
C ALA A 119 6.34 -9.68 1.01
N PHE A 120 5.40 -10.32 0.31
CA PHE A 120 4.13 -9.68 -0.04
C PHE A 120 2.96 -10.48 0.55
N ALA A 121 2.19 -9.85 1.43
CA ALA A 121 1.05 -10.45 2.09
C ALA A 121 -0.28 -10.00 1.47
N PHE A 122 -1.20 -10.93 1.31
CA PHE A 122 -2.55 -10.68 0.81
C PHE A 122 -3.53 -10.59 1.98
N VAL A 123 -3.98 -9.39 2.29
CA VAL A 123 -4.84 -9.12 3.45
C VAL A 123 -6.13 -8.46 2.99
N GLN A 124 -7.26 -9.13 3.23
CA GLN A 124 -8.57 -8.60 2.89
C GLN A 124 -8.96 -7.41 3.76
N GLY A 125 -9.66 -6.43 3.16
CA GLY A 125 -10.14 -5.23 3.83
C GLY A 125 -9.11 -4.09 3.83
N SER A 126 -9.40 -3.00 3.10
CA SER A 126 -8.51 -1.84 2.99
C SER A 126 -8.29 -1.14 4.32
N SER A 127 -9.33 -0.95 5.13
CA SER A 127 -9.20 -0.35 6.46
C SER A 127 -8.38 -1.23 7.43
N LYS A 128 -8.44 -2.56 7.29
CA LYS A 128 -7.59 -3.48 8.06
C LYS A 128 -6.11 -3.31 7.67
N ARG A 129 -5.80 -3.26 6.37
CA ARG A 129 -4.43 -3.07 5.88
C ARG A 129 -3.85 -1.74 6.35
N VAL A 130 -4.64 -0.66 6.25
CA VAL A 130 -4.22 0.67 6.75
C VAL A 130 -3.94 0.64 8.25
N ARG A 131 -4.80 0.01 9.07
CA ARG A 131 -4.52 -0.15 10.50
C ARG A 131 -3.23 -0.94 10.80
N LEU A 132 -2.91 -1.94 9.99
CA LEU A 132 -1.66 -2.70 10.12
C LEU A 132 -0.45 -1.84 9.75
N LEU A 133 -0.57 -0.98 8.73
CA LEU A 133 0.46 -0.02 8.34
C LEU A 133 0.69 1.05 9.42
N VAL A 134 -0.38 1.60 10.02
CA VAL A 134 -0.31 2.52 11.17
C VAL A 134 0.49 1.90 12.31
N ARG A 135 0.30 0.62 12.57
CA ARG A 135 1.02 -0.13 13.61
C ARG A 135 2.43 -0.57 13.21
N MET A 136 2.88 -0.22 12.00
CA MET A 136 4.17 -0.62 11.44
C MET A 136 4.36 -2.15 11.40
N ALA A 137 3.26 -2.90 11.22
CA ALA A 137 3.30 -4.35 11.03
C ALA A 137 3.73 -4.73 9.59
N TYR A 138 3.64 -3.79 8.68
CA TYR A 138 4.11 -3.85 7.30
C TYR A 138 4.72 -2.51 6.93
N ASP A 139 5.62 -2.51 5.96
CA ASP A 139 6.33 -1.31 5.51
C ASP A 139 5.49 -0.46 4.56
N PHE A 140 4.63 -1.11 3.76
CA PHE A 140 3.71 -0.43 2.86
C PHE A 140 2.42 -1.22 2.60
N THR A 141 1.41 -0.53 2.09
CA THR A 141 0.19 -1.18 1.58
C THR A 141 -0.27 -0.55 0.27
N ILE A 142 -0.87 -1.37 -0.59
CA ILE A 142 -1.49 -0.90 -1.84
C ILE A 142 -3.00 -0.81 -1.64
N VAL A 143 -3.54 0.36 -1.92
CA VAL A 143 -4.98 0.66 -1.88
C VAL A 143 -5.39 1.44 -3.13
N SER A 144 -6.70 1.59 -3.37
CA SER A 144 -7.20 2.55 -4.36
C SER A 144 -6.88 3.99 -3.92
N ARG A 145 -6.76 4.92 -4.87
CA ARG A 145 -6.64 6.35 -4.56
C ARG A 145 -7.86 6.85 -3.79
N SER A 146 -9.06 6.33 -4.08
CA SER A 146 -10.29 6.62 -3.34
C SER A 146 -10.16 6.26 -1.87
N THR A 147 -9.73 5.03 -1.55
CA THR A 147 -9.45 4.60 -0.17
C THR A 147 -8.41 5.50 0.50
N ALA A 148 -7.32 5.85 -0.19
CA ALA A 148 -6.28 6.73 0.36
C ALA A 148 -6.85 8.11 0.72
N LYS A 149 -7.59 8.75 -0.19
CA LYS A 149 -8.23 10.07 0.07
C LYS A 149 -9.15 10.06 1.29
N ARG A 150 -9.80 8.93 1.58
CA ARG A 150 -10.70 8.80 2.74
C ARG A 150 -9.96 8.56 4.05
N LEU A 151 -8.92 7.71 4.03
CA LEU A 151 -8.28 7.25 5.26
C LEU A 151 -7.09 8.11 5.70
N LEU A 152 -6.41 8.82 4.79
CA LEU A 152 -5.27 9.66 5.16
C LEU A 152 -5.62 10.82 6.10
N PRO A 153 -6.77 11.52 5.97
CA PRO A 153 -7.13 12.58 6.92
C PRO A 153 -7.25 12.10 8.38
N GLU A 154 -7.60 10.85 8.59
CA GLU A 154 -7.74 10.23 9.91
C GLU A 154 -6.44 9.58 10.42
N ASN A 155 -5.42 9.48 9.56
CA ASN A 155 -4.14 8.82 9.84
C ASN A 155 -2.97 9.72 9.38
N PRO A 156 -2.67 10.81 10.09
CA PRO A 156 -1.69 11.82 9.68
C PRO A 156 -0.25 11.31 9.61
N GLU A 157 0.03 10.18 10.26
CA GLU A 157 1.31 9.46 10.19
C GLU A 157 1.53 8.72 8.85
N LEU A 158 0.49 8.58 8.02
CA LEU A 158 0.60 7.94 6.72
C LEU A 158 0.79 8.96 5.60
N GLU A 159 1.34 8.49 4.49
CA GLU A 159 1.51 9.26 3.26
C GLU A 159 1.42 8.36 2.02
N ILE A 160 1.19 8.98 0.87
CA ILE A 160 1.33 8.32 -0.43
C ILE A 160 2.81 8.36 -0.82
N ILE A 161 3.46 7.20 -0.87
CA ILE A 161 4.84 7.05 -1.36
C ILE A 161 4.87 7.13 -2.88
N ALA A 162 3.95 6.43 -3.54
CA ALA A 162 3.86 6.40 -4.99
C ALA A 162 2.43 6.21 -5.47
N ALA A 163 2.12 6.74 -6.65
CA ALA A 163 0.92 6.41 -7.41
C ALA A 163 1.32 5.60 -8.66
N LEU A 164 0.46 4.68 -9.07
CA LEU A 164 0.68 3.83 -10.24
C LEU A 164 -0.44 4.09 -11.29
N PRO A 165 -0.44 5.27 -11.93
CA PRO A 165 -1.57 5.73 -12.76
C PRO A 165 -1.84 4.87 -13.98
N ASP A 166 -0.81 4.19 -14.50
CA ASP A 166 -0.91 3.35 -15.70
C ASP A 166 -1.22 1.89 -15.37
N THR A 167 -1.67 1.62 -14.13
CA THR A 167 -2.10 0.29 -13.68
C THR A 167 -3.53 0.32 -13.17
N ILE A 168 -4.16 -0.86 -13.11
CA ILE A 168 -5.56 -1.01 -12.71
C ILE A 168 -5.63 -1.73 -11.38
N TYR A 169 -6.20 -1.06 -10.37
CA TYR A 169 -6.48 -1.65 -9.05
C TYR A 169 -7.81 -2.40 -9.03
N SER A 170 -8.84 -1.81 -9.62
CA SER A 170 -10.19 -2.37 -9.68
C SER A 170 -10.87 -2.00 -10.99
N LYS A 171 -11.85 -2.80 -11.38
CA LYS A 171 -12.82 -2.45 -12.43
C LYS A 171 -13.93 -1.57 -11.87
N LYS A 172 -14.91 -1.23 -12.73
CA LYS A 172 -16.16 -0.63 -12.30
C LYS A 172 -16.86 -1.52 -11.27
N TYR A 173 -17.60 -0.89 -10.39
CA TYR A 173 -18.45 -1.59 -9.43
C TYR A 173 -19.87 -1.65 -9.98
N THR A 174 -20.54 -2.76 -9.72
CA THR A 174 -21.93 -3.01 -10.11
C THR A 174 -22.67 -3.61 -8.92
N LEU A 175 -23.89 -3.13 -8.68
CA LEU A 175 -24.79 -3.72 -7.71
C LEU A 175 -25.54 -4.87 -8.39
N TYR A 176 -25.30 -6.11 -7.93
CA TYR A 176 -26.01 -7.30 -8.38
C TYR A 176 -27.20 -7.54 -7.46
N VAL A 177 -28.41 -7.44 -8.00
CA VAL A 177 -29.67 -7.60 -7.26
C VAL A 177 -30.37 -8.87 -7.72
N SER A 178 -30.84 -9.69 -6.79
CA SER A 178 -31.59 -10.92 -7.06
C SER A 178 -32.84 -10.64 -7.91
N GLU A 179 -33.03 -11.39 -8.99
CA GLU A 179 -34.26 -11.33 -9.82
C GLU A 179 -35.51 -11.73 -9.04
N ALA A 180 -35.41 -12.65 -8.08
CA ALA A 180 -36.50 -12.99 -7.15
C ALA A 180 -36.95 -11.79 -6.28
N LYS A 181 -36.13 -10.76 -6.21
CA LYS A 181 -36.42 -9.49 -5.53
C LYS A 181 -36.70 -8.34 -6.49
N GLY A 182 -36.89 -8.63 -7.76
CA GLY A 182 -37.26 -7.69 -8.81
C GLY A 182 -36.10 -7.02 -9.54
N GLY A 183 -34.88 -7.47 -9.33
CA GLY A 183 -33.68 -7.07 -10.10
C GLY A 183 -33.32 -5.57 -10.08
N LYS A 184 -33.79 -4.80 -9.10
CA LYS A 184 -33.53 -3.35 -8.99
C LYS A 184 -33.38 -2.90 -7.54
N LEU A 185 -32.66 -1.80 -7.33
CA LEU A 185 -32.54 -1.15 -6.03
C LEU A 185 -33.90 -0.60 -5.58
N ARG A 186 -34.31 -0.92 -4.34
CA ARG A 186 -35.57 -0.50 -3.72
C ARG A 186 -35.53 -0.70 -2.22
N ASP A 187 -36.52 -0.16 -1.53
CA ASP A 187 -36.68 -0.36 -0.09
C ASP A 187 -36.85 -1.83 0.29
N GLY A 188 -36.39 -2.16 1.48
CA GLY A 188 -36.53 -3.47 2.13
C GLY A 188 -35.54 -4.53 1.65
N LEU A 189 -34.62 -4.21 0.75
CA LEU A 189 -33.56 -5.15 0.38
C LEU A 189 -32.56 -5.40 1.52
N VAL A 190 -32.05 -6.63 1.55
CA VAL A 190 -30.92 -7.04 2.40
C VAL A 190 -29.66 -7.03 1.56
N ILE A 191 -28.73 -6.13 1.83
CA ILE A 191 -27.46 -5.99 1.08
C ILE A 191 -26.30 -6.46 1.93
N ALA A 192 -25.52 -7.40 1.39
CA ALA A 192 -24.28 -7.83 2.02
C ALA A 192 -23.12 -6.87 1.68
N SER A 193 -22.37 -6.46 2.69
CA SER A 193 -21.22 -5.57 2.56
C SER A 193 -20.07 -6.01 3.46
N ASP A 194 -18.84 -5.71 3.03
CA ASP A 194 -17.65 -5.91 3.86
C ASP A 194 -17.30 -4.59 4.55
N PRO A 195 -17.50 -4.46 5.88
CA PRO A 195 -17.22 -3.22 6.61
C PRO A 195 -15.73 -2.83 6.59
N LEU A 196 -14.86 -3.76 6.19
CA LEU A 196 -13.42 -3.50 6.07
C LEU A 196 -13.03 -3.05 4.64
N CYS A 197 -13.95 -3.07 3.68
CA CYS A 197 -13.72 -2.60 2.31
C CYS A 197 -14.21 -1.17 2.14
N THR A 198 -13.32 -0.19 2.28
CA THR A 198 -13.64 1.25 2.25
C THR A 198 -14.36 1.68 0.97
N ASP A 199 -13.90 1.22 -0.20
CA ASP A 199 -14.53 1.59 -1.47
C ASP A 199 -15.96 1.04 -1.57
N GLN A 200 -16.17 -0.24 -1.22
CA GLN A 200 -17.49 -0.87 -1.26
C GLN A 200 -18.47 -0.17 -0.32
N THR A 201 -18.07 0.05 0.94
CA THR A 201 -18.96 0.67 1.93
C THR A 201 -19.32 2.10 1.54
N SER A 202 -18.38 2.85 0.97
CA SER A 202 -18.61 4.22 0.53
C SER A 202 -19.56 4.31 -0.64
N LEU A 203 -19.39 3.45 -1.64
CA LEU A 203 -20.27 3.39 -2.81
C LEU A 203 -21.67 2.92 -2.42
N LEU A 204 -21.77 1.87 -1.59
CA LEU A 204 -23.07 1.41 -1.10
C LEU A 204 -23.81 2.49 -0.35
N HIS A 205 -23.13 3.19 0.58
CA HIS A 205 -23.73 4.30 1.31
C HIS A 205 -24.26 5.38 0.36
N ALA A 206 -23.46 5.77 -0.64
CA ALA A 206 -23.87 6.77 -1.63
C ALA A 206 -25.07 6.31 -2.47
N MET A 207 -25.12 5.04 -2.89
CA MET A 207 -26.20 4.47 -3.69
C MET A 207 -27.49 4.29 -2.90
N THR A 208 -27.40 4.00 -1.60
CA THR A 208 -28.54 3.56 -0.81
C THR A 208 -29.08 4.60 0.18
N LYS A 209 -28.51 5.82 0.19
CA LYS A 209 -28.89 6.89 1.15
C LYS A 209 -30.38 7.25 1.16
N ASP A 210 -31.04 7.09 0.02
CA ASP A 210 -32.46 7.45 -0.16
C ASP A 210 -33.40 6.21 -0.05
N PHE A 211 -32.85 5.06 0.36
CA PHE A 211 -33.58 3.80 0.48
C PHE A 211 -33.48 3.23 1.90
N SER A 212 -34.55 2.57 2.35
CA SER A 212 -34.56 1.81 3.59
C SER A 212 -33.97 0.43 3.37
N ILE A 213 -32.66 0.27 3.57
CA ILE A 213 -31.88 -0.95 3.31
C ILE A 213 -31.44 -1.59 4.62
N ARG A 214 -31.48 -2.92 4.70
CA ARG A 214 -30.84 -3.69 5.77
C ARG A 214 -29.48 -4.17 5.31
N HIS A 215 -28.41 -3.71 5.93
CA HIS A 215 -27.06 -4.18 5.69
C HIS A 215 -26.74 -5.40 6.56
N ILE A 216 -26.03 -6.38 5.98
CA ILE A 216 -25.43 -7.50 6.70
C ILE A 216 -23.94 -7.57 6.39
N ASP A 217 -23.15 -7.85 7.43
CA ASP A 217 -21.71 -7.94 7.30
C ASP A 217 -21.32 -9.30 6.70
N ALA A 218 -20.61 -9.26 5.60
CA ALA A 218 -20.04 -10.43 4.95
C ALA A 218 -18.70 -10.11 4.29
N PRO A 219 -17.66 -10.94 4.44
CA PRO A 219 -16.40 -10.75 3.76
C PRO A 219 -16.59 -10.63 2.25
N TYR A 220 -15.90 -9.69 1.60
CA TYR A 220 -16.03 -9.40 0.17
C TYR A 220 -15.95 -10.67 -0.70
N SER A 221 -15.04 -11.60 -0.36
CA SER A 221 -14.83 -12.85 -1.11
C SER A 221 -15.98 -13.86 -1.02
N THR A 222 -16.84 -13.76 0.00
CA THR A 222 -17.94 -14.71 0.23
C THR A 222 -19.30 -14.20 -0.20
N GLN A 223 -19.43 -12.90 -0.53
CA GLN A 223 -20.71 -12.25 -0.83
C GLN A 223 -21.41 -12.86 -2.06
N LYS A 224 -20.63 -13.26 -3.09
CA LYS A 224 -21.20 -13.90 -4.29
C LYS A 224 -21.91 -15.21 -3.95
N ALA A 225 -21.28 -16.05 -3.14
CA ALA A 225 -21.91 -17.30 -2.68
C ALA A 225 -23.15 -17.01 -1.85
N LEU A 226 -23.08 -16.03 -0.95
CA LEU A 226 -24.20 -15.62 -0.11
C LEU A 226 -25.40 -15.12 -0.93
N LEU A 227 -25.19 -14.38 -2.02
CA LEU A 227 -26.24 -13.96 -2.94
C LEU A 227 -26.87 -15.16 -3.66
N LEU A 228 -26.07 -16.11 -4.17
CA LEU A 228 -26.52 -17.30 -4.86
C LEU A 228 -27.34 -18.24 -3.95
N GLU A 229 -26.99 -18.33 -2.70
CA GLU A 229 -27.67 -19.13 -1.66
C GLU A 229 -28.91 -18.44 -1.10
N GLY A 230 -29.20 -17.21 -1.51
CA GLY A 230 -30.35 -16.42 -1.02
C GLY A 230 -30.18 -15.87 0.40
N GLY A 231 -28.96 -15.83 0.91
CA GLY A 231 -28.62 -15.26 2.22
C GLY A 231 -28.64 -13.71 2.24
N CYS A 232 -28.60 -13.08 1.06
CA CYS A 232 -28.85 -11.65 0.87
C CYS A 232 -29.59 -11.42 -0.46
N ASP A 233 -30.11 -10.19 -0.64
CA ASP A 233 -30.87 -9.80 -1.82
C ASP A 233 -29.99 -9.09 -2.87
N ALA A 234 -28.88 -8.47 -2.43
CA ALA A 234 -27.95 -7.78 -3.32
C ALA A 234 -26.53 -7.72 -2.73
N ILE A 235 -25.56 -7.53 -3.64
CA ILE A 235 -24.14 -7.30 -3.33
C ILE A 235 -23.56 -6.25 -4.27
N LEU A 236 -22.64 -5.42 -3.80
CA LEU A 236 -21.84 -4.52 -4.64
C LEU A 236 -20.47 -5.15 -4.88
N GLN A 237 -20.20 -5.49 -6.13
CA GLN A 237 -18.95 -6.15 -6.52
C GLN A 237 -18.35 -5.47 -7.74
N GLN A 238 -17.07 -5.75 -8.03
CA GLN A 238 -16.50 -5.40 -9.33
C GLN A 238 -17.22 -6.20 -10.43
N GLU A 239 -17.21 -5.65 -11.65
CA GLU A 239 -17.80 -6.34 -12.80
C GLU A 239 -17.12 -7.68 -13.08
N TYR A 240 -17.91 -8.73 -13.15
CA TYR A 240 -17.50 -10.07 -13.53
C TYR A 240 -18.36 -10.56 -14.71
N PRO A 241 -17.76 -10.96 -15.85
CA PRO A 241 -18.50 -11.41 -17.03
C PRO A 241 -19.49 -12.55 -16.73
N GLU A 242 -19.13 -13.47 -15.84
CA GLU A 242 -20.00 -14.57 -15.44
C GLU A 242 -21.22 -14.13 -14.61
N MET A 243 -21.14 -12.96 -13.97
CA MET A 243 -22.28 -12.41 -13.25
C MET A 243 -23.23 -11.64 -14.16
N GLU A 244 -22.75 -11.01 -15.22
CA GLU A 244 -23.56 -10.23 -16.16
C GLU A 244 -24.51 -11.11 -17.00
N SER A 245 -24.12 -12.35 -17.28
CA SER A 245 -24.91 -13.31 -18.05
C SER A 245 -25.84 -14.19 -17.22
N SER A 246 -25.90 -14.00 -15.92
CA SER A 246 -26.71 -14.85 -15.03
C SER A 246 -28.20 -14.48 -15.07
N PRO A 247 -29.10 -15.44 -15.15
CA PRO A 247 -30.54 -15.19 -15.04
C PRO A 247 -31.00 -14.99 -13.59
N VAL A 248 -30.16 -15.19 -12.62
CA VAL A 248 -30.52 -15.21 -11.17
C VAL A 248 -30.50 -13.81 -10.57
N TYR A 249 -29.69 -12.91 -11.12
CA TYR A 249 -29.56 -11.53 -10.66
C TYR A 249 -29.38 -10.57 -11.83
N ARG A 250 -29.75 -9.31 -11.58
CA ARG A 250 -29.60 -8.22 -12.53
C ARG A 250 -28.50 -7.26 -12.07
N SER A 251 -27.71 -6.80 -13.03
CA SER A 251 -26.71 -5.76 -12.84
C SER A 251 -27.36 -4.38 -12.80
N VAL A 252 -27.12 -3.63 -11.74
CA VAL A 252 -27.51 -2.23 -11.59
C VAL A 252 -26.21 -1.41 -11.52
N PRO A 253 -25.90 -0.62 -12.56
CA PRO A 253 -24.68 0.18 -12.58
C PRO A 253 -24.63 1.17 -11.41
N VAL A 254 -23.45 1.40 -10.86
CA VAL A 254 -23.22 2.51 -9.93
C VAL A 254 -23.25 3.80 -10.75
N PRO A 255 -24.09 4.79 -10.41
CA PRO A 255 -24.12 6.07 -11.11
C PRO A 255 -22.75 6.76 -11.09
N GLU A 256 -22.29 7.25 -12.24
CA GLU A 256 -20.96 7.83 -12.40
C GLU A 256 -20.75 9.12 -11.57
N GLU A 257 -21.82 9.83 -11.28
CA GLU A 257 -21.82 11.02 -10.42
C GLU A 257 -21.51 10.73 -8.94
N LEU A 258 -21.59 9.47 -8.51
CA LEU A 258 -21.34 9.08 -7.10
C LEU A 258 -19.85 8.85 -6.79
N TYR A 259 -19.00 8.78 -7.83
CA TYR A 259 -17.59 8.47 -7.64
C TYR A 259 -16.71 8.96 -8.78
N ASP A 260 -15.42 9.19 -8.48
CA ASP A 260 -14.40 9.38 -9.51
C ASP A 260 -13.84 8.00 -9.90
N TYR A 261 -14.09 7.58 -11.13
CA TYR A 261 -13.63 6.31 -11.65
C TYR A 261 -12.10 6.18 -11.59
N SER A 262 -11.37 7.25 -11.87
CA SER A 262 -9.91 7.23 -11.83
C SER A 262 -9.39 7.00 -10.41
N ASP A 263 -10.07 7.51 -9.40
CA ASP A 263 -9.71 7.31 -8.00
C ASP A 263 -9.94 5.86 -7.53
N LEU A 264 -10.98 5.20 -8.02
CA LEU A 264 -11.24 3.79 -7.70
C LEU A 264 -10.25 2.85 -8.39
N THR A 265 -9.89 3.17 -9.62
CA THR A 265 -9.06 2.27 -10.45
C THR A 265 -7.57 2.47 -10.28
N THR A 266 -7.11 3.65 -9.85
CA THR A 266 -5.68 3.93 -9.66
C THR A 266 -5.18 3.38 -8.32
N PRO A 267 -4.22 2.44 -8.33
CA PRO A 267 -3.56 2.02 -7.10
C PRO A 267 -2.57 3.08 -6.63
N VAL A 268 -2.48 3.22 -5.30
CA VAL A 268 -1.46 4.00 -4.62
C VAL A 268 -0.78 3.16 -3.55
N ILE A 269 0.47 3.45 -3.31
CA ILE A 269 1.30 2.83 -2.29
C ILE A 269 1.34 3.79 -1.10
N LEU A 270 0.82 3.33 0.03
CA LEU A 270 0.88 4.05 1.31
C LEU A 270 2.02 3.54 2.15
N GLY A 271 2.73 4.46 2.78
CA GLY A 271 3.75 4.19 3.80
C GLY A 271 3.48 4.95 5.09
N ASN A 272 4.25 4.62 6.13
CA ASN A 272 4.22 5.32 7.40
C ASN A 272 5.44 6.24 7.49
N LYS A 273 5.23 7.54 7.68
CA LYS A 273 6.28 8.58 7.81
C LYS A 273 7.31 8.28 8.89
N ASN A 274 6.90 7.52 9.92
CA ASN A 274 7.79 7.09 11.00
C ASN A 274 8.68 5.89 10.62
N ASN A 275 8.45 5.25 9.46
CA ASN A 275 9.33 4.21 8.92
C ASN A 275 10.34 4.85 7.95
N HIS A 276 11.22 5.65 8.51
CA HIS A 276 12.17 6.45 7.74
C HIS A 276 13.04 5.63 6.79
N GLY A 277 13.18 6.12 5.56
CA GLY A 277 13.98 5.53 4.50
C GLY A 277 13.28 4.44 3.69
N ILE A 278 12.11 3.95 4.11
CA ILE A 278 11.33 2.97 3.34
C ILE A 278 10.79 3.59 2.04
N ASP A 279 10.40 4.86 2.09
CA ASP A 279 9.95 5.65 0.95
C ASP A 279 11.01 5.71 -0.15
N ARG A 280 12.27 5.95 0.21
CA ARG A 280 13.41 5.96 -0.73
C ARG A 280 13.72 4.58 -1.27
N LEU A 281 13.69 3.54 -0.40
CA LEU A 281 13.85 2.15 -0.82
C LEU A 281 12.81 1.76 -1.86
N LEU A 282 11.55 2.00 -1.57
CA LEU A 282 10.46 1.69 -2.49
C LEU A 282 10.55 2.54 -3.76
N GLY A 283 10.85 3.84 -3.65
CA GLY A 283 11.05 4.72 -4.80
C GLY A 283 12.20 4.31 -5.71
N HIS A 284 13.22 3.62 -5.18
CA HIS A 284 14.35 3.12 -5.96
C HIS A 284 14.06 1.80 -6.68
N PHE A 285 13.33 0.87 -6.03
CA PHE A 285 13.12 -0.48 -6.56
C PHE A 285 11.76 -0.68 -7.23
N LEU A 286 10.73 0.09 -6.85
CA LEU A 286 9.42 0.02 -7.49
C LEU A 286 9.40 0.84 -8.77
N ASP A 287 9.59 0.16 -9.89
CA ASP A 287 9.50 0.75 -11.23
C ASP A 287 8.04 0.71 -11.73
N ALA A 288 7.38 1.87 -11.70
CA ALA A 288 5.99 2.01 -12.11
C ALA A 288 5.75 1.57 -13.57
N ALA A 289 6.68 1.87 -14.47
CA ALA A 289 6.57 1.47 -15.88
C ALA A 289 6.70 -0.05 -16.03
N LYS A 290 7.64 -0.67 -15.33
CA LYS A 290 7.79 -2.14 -15.30
C LYS A 290 6.53 -2.80 -14.74
N ILE A 291 5.97 -2.27 -13.64
CA ILE A 291 4.73 -2.78 -13.04
C ILE A 291 3.57 -2.70 -14.03
N SER A 292 3.38 -1.57 -14.70
CA SER A 292 2.34 -1.38 -15.72
C SER A 292 2.50 -2.34 -16.90
N ASN A 293 3.71 -2.48 -17.44
CA ASN A 293 4.00 -3.39 -18.55
C ASN A 293 3.69 -4.86 -18.18
N ILE A 294 4.06 -5.29 -16.98
CA ILE A 294 3.78 -6.64 -16.49
C ILE A 294 2.29 -6.86 -16.33
N GLN A 295 1.58 -5.91 -15.70
CA GLN A 295 0.13 -6.01 -15.56
C GLN A 295 -0.56 -6.10 -16.92
N SER A 296 -0.20 -5.24 -17.87
CA SER A 296 -0.75 -5.26 -19.23
C SER A 296 -0.49 -6.59 -19.95
N ALA A 297 0.72 -7.13 -19.84
CA ALA A 297 1.05 -8.44 -20.43
C ALA A 297 0.22 -9.59 -19.83
N ILE A 298 -0.13 -9.52 -18.55
CA ILE A 298 -0.99 -10.50 -17.88
C ILE A 298 -2.44 -10.33 -18.32
N LEU A 299 -2.95 -9.10 -18.38
CA LEU A 299 -4.30 -8.80 -18.86
C LEU A 299 -4.50 -9.26 -20.33
N ASP A 300 -3.49 -9.07 -21.16
CA ASP A 300 -3.45 -9.54 -22.56
C ASP A 300 -3.22 -11.06 -22.69
N LYS A 301 -3.09 -11.79 -21.59
CA LYS A 301 -2.76 -13.24 -21.56
C LYS A 301 -1.43 -13.60 -22.23
N LYS A 302 -0.51 -12.63 -22.38
CA LYS A 302 0.86 -12.84 -22.90
C LYS A 302 1.82 -13.35 -21.85
N MET A 303 1.48 -13.17 -20.57
CA MET A 303 2.25 -13.57 -19.41
C MET A 303 1.34 -14.24 -18.36
N ARG A 304 1.85 -15.23 -17.64
CA ARG A 304 1.17 -15.81 -16.48
C ARG A 304 1.50 -15.00 -15.22
N PRO A 305 0.53 -14.83 -14.30
CA PRO A 305 0.80 -14.20 -13.00
C PRO A 305 1.91 -14.93 -12.23
N ARG A 306 2.79 -14.14 -11.60
CA ARG A 306 3.90 -14.63 -10.78
C ARG A 306 4.11 -13.69 -9.58
N PHE A 307 3.54 -14.04 -8.44
CA PHE A 307 3.58 -13.22 -7.21
C PHE A 307 3.77 -14.06 -5.93
N TYR A 308 4.42 -15.22 -6.05
CA TYR A 308 4.72 -16.18 -4.97
C TYR A 308 6.16 -16.68 -5.10
#